data_b0960c1dfc721cd45cac07a3ffcf249d
#
_entry.id   b0960c1dfc721cd45cac07a3ffcf249d
#
_cell.length_a   1.000
_cell.length_b   1.000
_cell.length_c   1.000
_cell.angle_alpha   90.00
_cell.angle_beta   90.00
_cell.angle_gamma   90.00
#
_symmetry.space_group_name_H-M   'P 1'
#
loop_
_entity.id
_entity.type
_entity.pdbx_description
1 polymer ?
#
loop_
_entity_poly.entity_id
_entity_poly.type
_entity_poly.pdbx_seq_one_letter_code
_entity_poly.pdbx_strand_id
1 'polypeptide(L)'
;ASTVGGIVTWTPQPSDLSIPTRTNKPLGPPNSAVRKMDCWNDNLWVATGGVSASWTPAFQSDGLFQFRDRSWNVPVLPESANDIADIKDIMDVSIDPTDPSHVVFSSYEEGLLELREGEVVRVLNASNSSIELSEVGGSPRSAVSGLDFDTDGNLWFTTPWTTNCLHVLTPNGETTNMNLGEEGQSLLFGDVEVTRDGFVL
;
A
#
# COMPACT_ATOMS: atom_id res chain seq x y z
N ALA A 1 -20.20 26.56 1.60
CA ALA A 1 -19.25 26.38 2.70
C ALA A 1 -18.95 24.91 2.86
N SER A 2 -17.68 24.55 2.69
CA SER A 2 -17.21 23.19 2.94
C SER A 2 -17.05 23.03 4.44
N THR A 3 -17.73 22.06 5.01
CA THR A 3 -17.46 21.61 6.39
C THR A 3 -16.73 20.27 6.34
N VAL A 4 -15.94 19.97 7.37
CA VAL A 4 -15.33 18.66 7.54
C VAL A 4 -16.44 17.60 7.49
N GLY A 5 -16.56 16.89 6.37
CA GLY A 5 -17.54 15.82 6.22
C GLY A 5 -18.57 15.93 5.10
N GLY A 6 -18.45 16.84 4.14
CA GLY A 6 -19.29 16.75 2.94
C GLY A 6 -19.76 18.07 2.33
N ILE A 7 -20.58 17.95 1.30
CA ILE A 7 -21.23 19.05 0.60
C ILE A 7 -22.59 19.26 1.23
N VAL A 8 -22.83 20.49 1.71
CA VAL A 8 -24.15 20.88 2.20
C VAL A 8 -24.94 21.47 1.04
N THR A 9 -26.04 20.85 0.69
CA THR A 9 -27.03 21.42 -0.23
C THR A 9 -28.13 22.12 0.56
N TRP A 10 -28.46 23.31 0.12
CA TRP A 10 -29.48 24.12 0.73
C TRP A 10 -30.58 24.40 -0.30
N THR A 11 -31.81 24.10 0.09
CA THR A 11 -33.00 24.47 -0.68
C THR A 11 -33.70 25.61 0.02
N PRO A 12 -33.79 26.79 -0.59
CA PRO A 12 -34.50 27.93 0.05
C PRO A 12 -35.94 27.57 0.42
N GLN A 13 -36.26 27.74 1.67
CA GLN A 13 -37.65 27.73 2.15
C GLN A 13 -38.07 29.18 2.38
N PRO A 14 -39.31 29.57 2.03
CA PRO A 14 -39.76 30.96 2.18
C PRO A 14 -39.75 31.50 3.60
N SER A 15 -39.70 30.64 4.59
CA SER A 15 -39.82 30.98 6.01
C SER A 15 -38.56 30.83 6.85
N ASP A 16 -37.49 30.15 6.32
CA ASP A 16 -36.28 29.97 7.10
C ASP A 16 -35.08 29.72 6.17
N LEU A 17 -34.23 30.72 6.02
CA LEU A 17 -33.06 30.72 5.15
C LEU A 17 -31.79 30.18 5.82
N SER A 18 -31.85 29.75 7.07
CA SER A 18 -30.66 29.40 7.86
C SER A 18 -30.42 27.93 8.02
N ILE A 19 -31.36 27.07 7.67
CA ILE A 19 -31.27 25.61 7.91
C ILE A 19 -30.88 24.86 6.64
N PRO A 20 -29.76 24.20 6.62
CA PRO A 20 -29.40 23.31 5.49
C PRO A 20 -30.35 22.11 5.45
N THR A 21 -31.01 21.92 4.31
CA THR A 21 -31.99 20.85 4.13
C THR A 21 -31.41 19.48 3.98
N ARG A 22 -30.14 19.38 3.57
CA ARG A 22 -29.46 18.11 3.39
C ARG A 22 -27.94 18.27 3.39
N THR A 23 -27.27 17.40 4.11
CA THR A 23 -25.83 17.19 3.99
C THR A 23 -25.60 15.97 3.10
N ASN A 24 -24.95 16.16 1.97
CA ASN A 24 -24.50 15.07 1.13
C ASN A 24 -23.02 14.84 1.41
N LYS A 25 -22.70 13.73 2.05
CA LYS A 25 -21.33 13.25 2.12
C LYS A 25 -21.07 12.46 0.83
N PRO A 26 -20.11 12.86 -0.02
CA PRO A 26 -19.70 12.03 -1.14
C PRO A 26 -19.32 10.65 -0.64
N LEU A 27 -19.56 9.63 -1.46
CA LEU A 27 -18.97 8.32 -1.24
C LEU A 27 -17.45 8.47 -1.40
N GLY A 28 -16.74 8.44 -0.30
CA GLY A 28 -15.29 8.53 -0.24
C GLY A 28 -14.70 7.31 0.46
N PRO A 29 -13.37 7.23 0.54
CA PRO A 29 -12.72 6.17 1.31
C PRO A 29 -13.18 6.21 2.78
N PRO A 30 -13.03 5.11 3.52
CA PRO A 30 -13.45 5.00 4.91
C PRO A 30 -12.89 6.10 5.81
N ASN A 31 -11.66 6.53 5.52
CA ASN A 31 -11.03 7.68 6.17
C ASN A 31 -10.08 8.41 5.18
N SER A 32 -9.28 9.35 5.66
CA SER A 32 -8.34 10.15 4.87
C SER A 32 -6.91 9.60 4.87
N ALA A 33 -6.69 8.43 5.43
CA ALA A 33 -5.39 7.77 5.40
C ALA A 33 -5.14 7.22 4.00
N VAL A 34 -4.55 8.01 3.14
CA VAL A 34 -4.16 7.63 1.77
C VAL A 34 -2.69 7.98 1.60
N ARG A 35 -1.88 6.97 1.31
CA ARG A 35 -0.46 7.13 1.03
C ARG A 35 -0.17 6.94 -0.45
N LYS A 36 -0.48 5.77 -0.97
CA LYS A 36 -0.29 5.38 -2.35
C LYS A 36 -1.57 4.72 -2.87
N MET A 37 -1.71 4.72 -4.18
CA MET A 37 -2.84 4.06 -4.83
C MET A 37 -2.43 3.59 -6.21
N ASP A 38 -3.00 2.46 -6.61
CA ASP A 38 -2.87 1.93 -7.96
C ASP A 38 -4.23 1.49 -8.49
N CYS A 39 -4.42 1.62 -9.81
CA CYS A 39 -5.70 1.32 -10.43
C CYS A 39 -5.56 0.58 -11.75
N TRP A 40 -6.43 -0.41 -11.92
CA TRP A 40 -6.59 -1.13 -13.16
C TRP A 40 -8.08 -1.18 -13.55
N ASN A 41 -8.43 -0.57 -14.68
CA ASN A 41 -9.82 -0.39 -15.08
C ASN A 41 -10.66 0.27 -13.97
N ASP A 42 -11.71 -0.42 -13.49
CA ASP A 42 -12.63 0.08 -12.46
C ASP A 42 -12.24 -0.36 -11.03
N ASN A 43 -11.05 -0.92 -10.86
CA ASN A 43 -10.56 -1.41 -9.58
C ASN A 43 -9.41 -0.52 -9.09
N LEU A 44 -9.63 0.21 -8.02
CA LEU A 44 -8.64 1.05 -7.36
C LEU A 44 -8.30 0.44 -6.00
N TRP A 45 -7.01 0.29 -5.74
CA TRP A 45 -6.49 -0.11 -4.44
C TRP A 45 -5.73 1.03 -3.78
N VAL A 46 -5.79 1.10 -2.47
CA VAL A 46 -5.20 2.19 -1.67
C VAL A 46 -4.44 1.63 -0.48
N ALA A 47 -3.18 2.00 -0.39
CA ALA A 47 -2.33 1.83 0.77
C ALA A 47 -2.54 2.97 1.76
N THR A 48 -2.70 2.66 3.05
CA THR A 48 -3.18 3.62 4.04
C THR A 48 -2.16 3.96 5.11
N GLY A 49 -1.02 3.28 5.14
CA GLY A 49 -0.01 3.41 6.16
C GLY A 49 0.90 4.63 6.01
N GLY A 50 1.98 4.60 6.70
CA GLY A 50 2.97 5.66 6.64
C GLY A 50 4.14 5.45 7.56
N VAL A 51 5.09 6.35 7.41
CA VAL A 51 6.24 6.49 8.30
C VAL A 51 6.35 7.94 8.73
N SER A 52 7.04 8.19 9.81
CA SER A 52 7.34 9.54 10.26
C SER A 52 8.31 10.24 9.29
N ALA A 53 8.51 11.55 9.45
CA ALA A 53 9.49 12.31 8.68
C ALA A 53 10.94 11.81 8.88
N SER A 54 11.21 11.08 9.95
CA SER A 54 12.49 10.42 10.22
C SER A 54 12.52 8.94 9.81
N TRP A 55 11.57 8.50 9.02
CA TRP A 55 11.45 7.12 8.55
C TRP A 55 11.34 6.08 9.68
N THR A 56 10.72 6.44 10.76
CA THR A 56 10.34 5.50 11.82
C THR A 56 8.89 5.05 11.63
N PRO A 57 8.53 3.83 12.05
CA PRO A 57 7.16 3.34 11.96
C PRO A 57 6.16 4.30 12.59
N ALA A 58 5.02 4.48 11.96
CA ALA A 58 3.90 5.27 12.45
C ALA A 58 2.85 4.41 13.18
N PHE A 59 2.95 3.07 13.01
CA PHE A 59 2.05 2.06 13.57
C PHE A 59 0.58 2.25 13.16
N GLN A 60 0.37 2.72 11.95
CA GLN A 60 -0.97 2.91 11.40
C GLN A 60 -1.57 1.57 10.98
N SER A 61 -2.77 1.30 11.45
CA SER A 61 -3.52 0.06 11.22
C SER A 61 -4.87 0.30 10.52
N ASP A 62 -4.89 1.26 9.58
CA ASP A 62 -6.11 1.61 8.83
C ASP A 62 -6.52 0.53 7.81
N GLY A 63 -5.65 -0.45 7.54
CA GLY A 63 -5.90 -1.55 6.63
C GLY A 63 -5.72 -1.17 5.15
N LEU A 64 -6.43 -1.86 4.28
CA LEU A 64 -6.43 -1.66 2.84
C LEU A 64 -7.79 -1.09 2.42
N PHE A 65 -7.82 -0.19 1.44
CA PHE A 65 -9.09 0.23 0.84
C PHE A 65 -9.14 -0.18 -0.62
N GLN A 66 -10.31 -0.65 -1.02
CA GLN A 66 -10.62 -0.95 -2.40
C GLN A 66 -11.83 -0.12 -2.84
N PHE A 67 -11.73 0.49 -4.01
CA PHE A 67 -12.87 1.07 -4.70
C PHE A 67 -13.16 0.25 -5.96
N ARG A 68 -14.31 -0.41 -5.97
CA ARG A 68 -14.79 -1.24 -7.08
C ARG A 68 -16.31 -1.14 -7.16
N ASP A 69 -16.86 -1.20 -8.34
CA ASP A 69 -18.31 -1.16 -8.59
C ASP A 69 -18.99 0.05 -7.94
N ARG A 70 -18.31 1.21 -7.98
CA ARG A 70 -18.75 2.48 -7.37
C ARG A 70 -18.91 2.42 -5.85
N SER A 71 -18.27 1.48 -5.20
CA SER A 71 -18.31 1.28 -3.75
C SER A 71 -16.93 1.20 -3.15
N TRP A 72 -16.78 1.75 -1.95
CA TRP A 72 -15.59 1.55 -1.13
C TRP A 72 -15.75 0.32 -0.25
N ASN A 73 -14.76 -0.53 -0.27
CA ASN A 73 -14.67 -1.74 0.54
C ASN A 73 -13.40 -1.67 1.39
N VAL A 74 -13.49 -2.25 2.58
CA VAL A 74 -12.33 -2.58 3.41
C VAL A 74 -12.24 -4.10 3.38
N PRO A 75 -11.26 -4.67 2.67
CA PRO A 75 -11.07 -6.11 2.66
C PRO A 75 -10.89 -6.64 4.08
N VAL A 76 -11.61 -7.68 4.41
CA VAL A 76 -11.44 -8.36 5.69
C VAL A 76 -10.21 -9.24 5.55
N LEU A 77 -9.18 -8.91 6.31
CA LEU A 77 -7.99 -9.76 6.38
C LEU A 77 -8.35 -11.01 7.20
N PRO A 78 -8.08 -12.22 6.69
CA PRO A 78 -8.49 -13.44 7.36
C PRO A 78 -7.76 -13.61 8.70
N GLU A 79 -8.51 -13.86 9.77
CA GLU A 79 -7.97 -14.11 11.13
C GLU A 79 -7.00 -15.31 11.18
N SER A 80 -7.04 -16.17 10.18
CA SER A 80 -6.28 -17.43 10.14
C SER A 80 -4.93 -17.36 9.43
N ALA A 81 -4.59 -16.23 8.81
CA ALA A 81 -3.31 -16.10 8.13
C ALA A 81 -2.28 -15.44 9.06
N ASN A 82 -1.85 -16.18 10.09
CA ASN A 82 -0.72 -15.82 10.98
C ASN A 82 -0.67 -14.32 11.32
N ASP A 83 -1.62 -13.84 12.12
CA ASP A 83 -1.66 -12.48 12.68
C ASP A 83 -1.76 -11.31 11.68
N ILE A 84 -2.33 -11.53 10.50
CA ILE A 84 -2.56 -10.47 9.49
C ILE A 84 -3.44 -9.32 10.04
N ALA A 85 -4.23 -9.56 11.07
CA ALA A 85 -5.01 -8.52 11.73
C ALA A 85 -4.16 -7.35 12.26
N ASP A 86 -2.86 -7.53 12.38
CA ASP A 86 -1.92 -6.56 12.92
C ASP A 86 -0.97 -5.96 11.88
N ILE A 87 -1.19 -6.20 10.57
CA ILE A 87 -0.36 -5.54 9.55
C ILE A 87 -0.52 -4.03 9.64
N LYS A 88 0.60 -3.36 9.86
CA LYS A 88 0.68 -1.92 10.04
C LYS A 88 1.51 -1.28 8.95
N ASP A 89 1.35 0.03 8.86
CA ASP A 89 2.17 0.86 7.98
C ASP A 89 2.26 0.32 6.55
N ILE A 90 1.08 0.14 5.92
CA ILE A 90 0.98 -0.25 4.51
C ILE A 90 1.49 0.91 3.65
N MET A 91 2.62 0.70 3.00
CA MET A 91 3.38 1.77 2.35
C MET A 91 3.00 1.99 0.90
N ASP A 92 2.83 0.91 0.15
CA ASP A 92 2.63 0.97 -1.29
C ASP A 92 1.70 -0.15 -1.76
N VAL A 93 1.23 -0.04 -3.00
CA VAL A 93 0.39 -1.03 -3.67
C VAL A 93 0.67 -1.02 -5.16
N SER A 94 0.77 -2.19 -5.77
CA SER A 94 0.84 -2.35 -7.21
C SER A 94 -0.01 -3.52 -7.68
N ILE A 95 -0.63 -3.37 -8.84
CA ILE A 95 -1.47 -4.37 -9.52
C ILE A 95 -0.64 -5.00 -10.63
N ASP A 96 -0.57 -6.33 -10.65
CA ASP A 96 0.13 -7.07 -11.70
C ASP A 96 -0.49 -6.78 -13.08
N PRO A 97 0.23 -6.18 -14.01
CA PRO A 97 -0.31 -5.85 -15.33
C PRO A 97 -0.60 -7.09 -16.19
N THR A 98 -0.04 -8.26 -15.84
CA THR A 98 -0.28 -9.53 -16.52
C THR A 98 -1.47 -10.31 -15.93
N ASP A 99 -1.78 -10.07 -14.66
CA ASP A 99 -2.91 -10.65 -13.94
C ASP A 99 -3.54 -9.63 -12.97
N PRO A 100 -4.49 -8.80 -13.41
CA PRO A 100 -5.09 -7.78 -12.56
C PRO A 100 -5.86 -8.28 -11.33
N SER A 101 -6.02 -9.59 -11.17
CA SER A 101 -6.53 -10.18 -9.93
C SER A 101 -5.45 -10.32 -8.85
N HIS A 102 -4.18 -10.20 -9.25
CA HIS A 102 -3.02 -10.25 -8.40
C HIS A 102 -2.60 -8.83 -8.00
N VAL A 103 -2.59 -8.57 -6.71
CA VAL A 103 -2.27 -7.27 -6.12
C VAL A 103 -1.31 -7.48 -4.96
N VAL A 104 -0.28 -6.67 -4.87
CA VAL A 104 0.67 -6.74 -3.77
C VAL A 104 0.74 -5.41 -3.04
N PHE A 105 0.76 -5.47 -1.73
CA PHE A 105 0.99 -4.35 -0.84
C PHE A 105 2.31 -4.51 -0.11
N SER A 106 3.00 -3.41 0.15
CA SER A 106 4.14 -3.39 1.04
C SER A 106 3.77 -2.90 2.43
N SER A 107 4.40 -3.47 3.44
CA SER A 107 4.33 -3.03 4.83
C SER A 107 5.71 -2.66 5.34
N TYR A 108 5.79 -1.57 6.10
CA TYR A 108 7.04 -1.16 6.74
C TYR A 108 7.41 -2.00 7.97
N GLU A 109 6.56 -2.96 8.34
CA GLU A 109 6.78 -3.86 9.48
C GLU A 109 6.81 -5.33 9.10
N GLU A 110 5.90 -5.77 8.21
CA GLU A 110 5.58 -7.18 8.00
C GLU A 110 5.97 -7.73 6.61
N GLY A 111 6.53 -6.89 5.73
CA GLY A 111 6.99 -7.32 4.40
C GLY A 111 5.97 -7.07 3.30
N LEU A 112 5.72 -8.08 2.47
CA LEU A 112 4.78 -8.02 1.36
C LEU A 112 3.51 -8.81 1.65
N LEU A 113 2.38 -8.21 1.37
CA LEU A 113 1.05 -8.82 1.46
C LEU A 113 0.54 -9.08 0.05
N GLU A 114 0.44 -10.33 -0.34
CA GLU A 114 -0.03 -10.75 -1.66
C GLU A 114 -1.50 -11.12 -1.62
N LEU A 115 -2.28 -10.51 -2.52
CA LEU A 115 -3.70 -10.78 -2.70
C LEU A 115 -3.96 -11.38 -4.09
N ARG A 116 -4.92 -12.31 -4.16
CA ARG A 116 -5.50 -12.76 -5.41
C ARG A 116 -7.02 -12.77 -5.29
N GLU A 117 -7.70 -12.29 -6.31
CA GLU A 117 -9.17 -12.12 -6.30
C GLU A 117 -9.69 -11.35 -5.07
N GLY A 118 -8.86 -10.47 -4.49
CA GLY A 118 -9.18 -9.70 -3.28
C GLY A 118 -8.99 -10.43 -1.96
N GLU A 119 -8.54 -11.69 -2.00
CA GLU A 119 -8.25 -12.51 -0.82
C GLU A 119 -6.75 -12.57 -0.58
N VAL A 120 -6.32 -12.45 0.68
CA VAL A 120 -4.91 -12.60 1.05
C VAL A 120 -4.49 -14.05 0.90
N VAL A 121 -3.49 -14.28 0.05
CA VAL A 121 -2.97 -15.63 -0.22
C VAL A 121 -1.63 -15.89 0.43
N ARG A 122 -0.84 -14.83 0.68
CA ARG A 122 0.50 -14.98 1.23
C ARG A 122 1.00 -13.69 1.88
N VAL A 123 1.81 -13.85 2.93
CA VAL A 123 2.69 -12.80 3.47
C VAL A 123 4.14 -13.24 3.31
N LEU A 124 4.94 -12.42 2.63
CA LEU A 124 6.37 -12.64 2.45
C LEU A 124 7.15 -11.71 3.37
N ASN A 125 7.98 -12.28 4.21
CA ASN A 125 8.82 -11.57 5.16
C ASN A 125 10.18 -12.24 5.32
N ALA A 126 11.01 -11.77 6.23
CA ALA A 126 12.36 -12.30 6.44
C ALA A 126 12.40 -13.78 6.86
N SER A 127 11.28 -14.35 7.35
CA SER A 127 11.25 -15.75 7.76
C SER A 127 11.02 -16.73 6.61
N ASN A 128 10.48 -16.26 5.48
CA ASN A 128 10.04 -17.12 4.37
C ASN A 128 10.41 -16.59 2.97
N SER A 129 11.22 -15.55 2.89
CA SER A 129 11.66 -14.93 1.63
C SER A 129 13.09 -14.41 1.74
N SER A 130 13.57 -13.73 0.69
CA SER A 130 14.86 -13.05 0.68
C SER A 130 14.87 -11.67 1.34
N ILE A 131 13.76 -11.23 1.90
CA ILE A 131 13.68 -9.95 2.62
C ILE A 131 14.61 -10.01 3.83
N GLU A 132 15.51 -9.05 3.92
CA GLU A 132 16.40 -8.92 5.07
C GLU A 132 15.72 -8.14 6.19
N LEU A 133 16.03 -8.50 7.44
CA LEU A 133 15.58 -7.70 8.58
C LEU A 133 16.33 -6.38 8.62
N SER A 134 15.58 -5.30 8.72
CA SER A 134 16.08 -3.96 8.95
C SER A 134 15.88 -3.55 10.41
N GLU A 135 16.84 -2.83 10.99
CA GLU A 135 16.75 -2.36 12.39
C GLU A 135 16.18 -0.94 12.45
N VAL A 136 15.00 -0.74 11.90
CA VAL A 136 14.34 0.56 11.94
C VAL A 136 13.72 0.79 13.31
N GLY A 137 13.99 1.95 13.90
CA GLY A 137 13.45 2.31 15.20
C GLY A 137 13.91 1.42 16.36
N GLY A 138 15.06 0.72 16.17
CA GLY A 138 15.68 -0.09 17.22
C GLY A 138 15.06 -1.48 17.43
N SER A 139 14.25 -1.93 16.48
CA SER A 139 13.68 -3.29 16.47
C SER A 139 13.77 -3.89 15.07
N PRO A 140 14.16 -5.18 14.92
CA PRO A 140 14.21 -5.82 13.62
C PRO A 140 12.81 -5.96 13.01
N ARG A 141 12.69 -5.64 11.71
CA ARG A 141 11.43 -5.64 10.93
C ARG A 141 11.67 -6.14 9.53
N SER A 142 10.67 -6.69 8.92
CA SER A 142 10.66 -6.99 7.48
C SER A 142 10.16 -5.76 6.70
N ALA A 143 10.89 -4.65 6.80
CA ALA A 143 10.45 -3.40 6.21
C ALA A 143 10.53 -3.43 4.69
N VAL A 144 9.42 -3.16 4.01
CA VAL A 144 9.35 -2.93 2.56
C VAL A 144 8.71 -1.57 2.32
N SER A 145 9.35 -0.74 1.50
CA SER A 145 8.91 0.64 1.26
C SER A 145 8.09 0.77 -0.01
N GLY A 146 8.75 0.72 -1.16
CA GLY A 146 8.13 0.84 -2.46
C GLY A 146 8.05 -0.50 -3.18
N LEU A 147 7.12 -0.61 -4.12
CA LEU A 147 7.00 -1.76 -4.99
C LEU A 147 6.35 -1.37 -6.33
N ASP A 148 6.74 -2.06 -7.39
CA ASP A 148 6.11 -1.91 -8.69
C ASP A 148 6.28 -3.18 -9.53
N PHE A 149 5.32 -3.47 -10.41
CA PHE A 149 5.39 -4.57 -11.36
C PHE A 149 5.97 -4.12 -12.69
N ASP A 150 6.84 -4.94 -13.27
CA ASP A 150 7.20 -4.78 -14.68
C ASP A 150 6.16 -5.42 -15.63
N THR A 151 6.36 -5.23 -16.93
CA THR A 151 5.45 -5.76 -17.96
C THR A 151 5.45 -7.28 -18.09
N ASP A 152 6.42 -7.95 -17.51
CA ASP A 152 6.56 -9.41 -17.49
C ASP A 152 5.98 -10.04 -16.21
N GLY A 153 5.45 -9.20 -15.30
CA GLY A 153 4.87 -9.63 -14.03
C GLY A 153 5.90 -9.90 -12.94
N ASN A 154 7.15 -9.42 -13.10
CA ASN A 154 8.08 -9.45 -11.99
C ASN A 154 7.79 -8.27 -11.06
N LEU A 155 7.74 -8.53 -9.77
CA LEU A 155 7.57 -7.52 -8.74
C LEU A 155 8.93 -7.01 -8.28
N TRP A 156 9.19 -5.73 -8.49
CA TRP A 156 10.34 -5.03 -7.96
C TRP A 156 9.96 -4.35 -6.65
N PHE A 157 10.82 -4.43 -5.64
CA PHE A 157 10.53 -3.78 -4.36
C PHE A 157 11.81 -3.37 -3.62
N THR A 158 11.67 -2.41 -2.72
CA THR A 158 12.77 -1.85 -1.95
C THR A 158 12.65 -2.16 -0.47
N THR A 159 13.79 -2.50 0.14
CA THR A 159 13.91 -2.70 1.59
C THR A 159 14.84 -1.63 2.18
N PRO A 160 14.32 -0.69 2.97
CA PRO A 160 15.12 0.34 3.58
C PRO A 160 16.01 -0.25 4.70
N TRP A 161 17.14 0.38 4.96
CA TRP A 161 18.05 0.01 6.06
C TRP A 161 18.70 -1.37 5.92
N THR A 162 18.76 -1.90 4.71
CA THR A 162 19.41 -3.18 4.39
C THR A 162 20.54 -2.99 3.38
N THR A 163 21.45 -3.95 3.33
CA THR A 163 22.58 -3.91 2.37
C THR A 163 22.11 -4.25 0.95
N ASN A 164 21.21 -5.22 0.83
CA ASN A 164 20.60 -5.60 -0.44
C ASN A 164 19.22 -4.96 -0.52
N CYS A 165 19.20 -3.72 -0.95
CA CYS A 165 18.03 -2.84 -0.83
C CYS A 165 17.03 -2.94 -1.99
N LEU A 166 17.40 -3.50 -3.13
CA LEU A 166 16.54 -3.71 -4.28
C LEU A 166 16.33 -5.21 -4.51
N HIS A 167 15.08 -5.60 -4.68
CA HIS A 167 14.68 -6.99 -4.85
C HIS A 167 13.80 -7.14 -6.08
N VAL A 168 13.83 -8.35 -6.65
CA VAL A 168 12.85 -8.78 -7.65
C VAL A 168 12.28 -10.14 -7.26
N LEU A 169 10.96 -10.25 -7.32
CA LEU A 169 10.19 -11.48 -7.16
C LEU A 169 9.59 -11.84 -8.51
N THR A 170 9.98 -12.97 -9.07
CA THR A 170 9.44 -13.44 -10.35
C THR A 170 8.06 -14.10 -10.18
N PRO A 171 7.26 -14.23 -11.27
CA PRO A 171 5.98 -14.96 -11.22
C PRO A 171 6.11 -16.42 -10.76
N ASN A 172 7.28 -17.00 -10.91
CA ASN A 172 7.57 -18.38 -10.44
C ASN A 172 7.87 -18.45 -8.93
N GLY A 173 7.92 -17.30 -8.25
CA GLY A 173 8.21 -17.22 -6.81
C GLY A 173 9.71 -17.20 -6.48
N GLU A 174 10.59 -17.07 -7.46
CA GLU A 174 12.03 -16.90 -7.23
C GLU A 174 12.32 -15.44 -6.85
N THR A 175 13.12 -15.23 -5.80
CA THR A 175 13.54 -13.91 -5.37
C THR A 175 15.04 -13.72 -5.59
N THR A 176 15.39 -12.54 -6.11
CA THR A 176 16.78 -12.08 -6.23
C THR A 176 16.90 -10.73 -5.55
N ASN A 177 18.00 -10.51 -4.85
CA ASN A 177 18.30 -9.21 -4.24
C ASN A 177 19.58 -8.63 -4.83
N MET A 178 19.66 -7.32 -4.80
CA MET A 178 20.77 -6.56 -5.39
C MET A 178 21.30 -5.54 -4.38
N ASN A 179 22.63 -5.52 -4.31
CA ASN A 179 23.35 -4.47 -3.61
C ASN A 179 23.70 -3.37 -4.61
N LEU A 180 23.21 -2.18 -4.38
CA LEU A 180 23.46 -1.02 -5.23
C LEU A 180 24.74 -0.25 -4.85
N GLY A 181 25.64 -0.87 -4.09
CA GLY A 181 26.90 -0.27 -3.64
C GLY A 181 26.71 0.83 -2.59
N GLU A 182 27.66 1.77 -2.55
CA GLU A 182 27.61 2.87 -1.56
C GLU A 182 26.38 3.78 -1.76
N GLU A 183 25.88 3.94 -2.98
CA GLU A 183 24.69 4.70 -3.30
C GLU A 183 23.42 4.03 -2.76
N GLY A 184 23.39 2.69 -2.81
CA GLY A 184 22.30 1.87 -2.26
C GLY A 184 22.31 1.77 -0.74
N GLN A 185 23.39 2.12 -0.08
CA GLN A 185 23.48 2.18 1.38
C GLN A 185 22.87 3.46 1.96
N SER A 186 22.33 4.34 1.12
CA SER A 186 21.44 5.40 1.60
C SER A 186 20.25 4.72 2.26
N LEU A 187 20.17 4.86 3.55
CA LEU A 187 19.23 4.18 4.46
C LEU A 187 17.75 4.49 4.20
N LEU A 188 17.44 5.26 3.16
CA LEU A 188 16.14 5.87 2.90
C LEU A 188 15.64 5.51 1.49
N PHE A 189 15.78 4.25 1.08
CA PHE A 189 15.13 3.78 -0.14
C PHE A 189 13.62 3.79 0.06
N GLY A 190 12.96 4.70 -0.65
CA GLY A 190 11.53 4.88 -0.61
C GLY A 190 10.83 4.09 -1.70
N ASP A 191 10.53 4.78 -2.77
CA ASP A 191 9.75 4.23 -3.88
C ASP A 191 10.66 3.52 -4.90
N VAL A 192 10.05 2.63 -5.68
CA VAL A 192 10.60 2.07 -6.90
C VAL A 192 9.53 2.20 -7.98
N GLU A 193 9.96 2.57 -9.16
CA GLU A 193 9.08 2.67 -10.33
C GLU A 193 9.70 1.88 -11.48
N VAL A 194 8.89 1.11 -12.19
CA VAL A 194 9.32 0.38 -13.37
C VAL A 194 8.66 0.97 -14.60
N THR A 195 9.50 1.51 -15.49
CA THR A 195 8.99 2.08 -16.73
C THR A 195 8.55 0.99 -17.71
N ARG A 196 7.68 1.34 -18.66
CA ARG A 196 7.26 0.40 -19.72
C ARG A 196 8.41 -0.14 -20.57
N ASP A 197 9.52 0.60 -20.62
CA ASP A 197 10.74 0.20 -21.35
C ASP A 197 11.67 -0.66 -20.49
N GLY A 198 11.26 -1.02 -19.28
CA GLY A 198 11.98 -1.91 -18.36
C GLY A 198 13.09 -1.24 -17.55
N PHE A 199 13.12 0.08 -17.46
CA PHE A 199 14.02 0.76 -16.53
C PHE A 199 13.42 0.75 -15.12
N VAL A 200 14.24 0.41 -14.15
CA VAL A 200 13.92 0.50 -12.71
C VAL A 200 14.54 1.80 -12.19
N LEU A 201 13.72 2.65 -11.62
CA LEU A 201 14.07 4.00 -11.16
C LEU A 201 13.93 4.13 -9.65
#